data_a9c9c373bb23aa30e69455d8b77bddd2
#
_entry.id   a9c9c373bb23aa30e69455d8b77bddd2
#
_cell.length_a   1.000
_cell.length_b   1.000
_cell.length_c   1.000
_cell.angle_alpha   90.00
_cell.angle_beta   90.00
_cell.angle_gamma   90.00
#
_symmetry.space_group_name_H-M   'P 1'
#
loop_
_entity.id
_entity.type
_entity.pdbx_description
1 polymer ?
#
loop_
_entity_poly.entity_id
_entity_poly.type
_entity_poly.pdbx_seq_one_letter_code
_entity_poly.pdbx_strand_id
1 'polypeptide(L)'
;SLNFPDLLIVQNKYQMKPPLPFVPGSEYAGVVAAVGDGVTHLKVGQNVACLSGTGGFGTHTVAPAALCMPLPDGFSHVDAAAFIMIYATSHHALVDRAQLQAGETVLVLGAAGGVGTAAIQIAKAMGARVIAAASSDEKCALCTSIGADATINYSKDNLREAIKTLTDGKGPDVIYDPVGGDFAEPAFRSIAWRGRYLVVGFASGPIPALPFNLALLKGASIVGVFWGDFAKREPKANAAMMGELAQWYAQGKIKPVIDRTMPMAELPAAYAHMGSRGVMGKLVMVN
;
A
#
# COMPACT_ATOMS: atom_id res chain seq x y z
N SER A 1 11.33 -5.46 3.03
CA SER A 1 10.04 -6.21 2.99
C SER A 1 9.66 -6.62 1.59
N LEU A 2 8.82 -7.63 1.47
CA LEU A 2 8.29 -8.08 0.19
C LEU A 2 7.06 -7.25 -0.20
N ASN A 3 7.06 -6.74 -1.43
CA ASN A 3 5.96 -5.98 -2.04
C ASN A 3 5.41 -6.72 -3.26
N PHE A 4 4.15 -6.48 -3.62
CA PHE A 4 3.54 -7.13 -4.78
C PHE A 4 4.29 -6.84 -6.10
N PRO A 5 4.81 -5.62 -6.35
CA PRO A 5 5.71 -5.37 -7.48
C PRO A 5 6.94 -6.27 -7.52
N ASP A 6 7.54 -6.63 -6.39
CA ASP A 6 8.71 -7.53 -6.37
C ASP A 6 8.40 -8.90 -6.97
N LEU A 7 7.18 -9.44 -6.67
CA LEU A 7 6.71 -10.68 -7.27
C LEU A 7 6.55 -10.56 -8.80
N LEU A 8 6.06 -9.42 -9.28
CA LEU A 8 5.91 -9.17 -10.72
C LEU A 8 7.25 -8.94 -11.42
N ILE A 9 8.20 -8.27 -10.74
CA ILE A 9 9.54 -7.99 -11.27
C ILE A 9 10.29 -9.29 -11.53
N VAL A 10 10.33 -10.22 -10.57
CA VAL A 10 11.03 -11.51 -10.74
C VAL A 10 10.37 -12.40 -11.80
N GLN A 11 9.09 -12.17 -12.12
CA GLN A 11 8.36 -12.83 -13.20
C GLN A 11 8.44 -12.07 -14.55
N ASN A 12 9.18 -10.96 -14.62
CA ASN A 12 9.24 -10.07 -15.79
C ASN A 12 7.86 -9.53 -16.25
N LYS A 13 6.94 -9.33 -15.30
CA LYS A 13 5.54 -8.87 -15.54
C LYS A 13 5.30 -7.44 -15.06
N TYR A 14 6.32 -6.73 -14.59
CA TYR A 14 6.22 -5.35 -14.12
C TYR A 14 6.77 -4.37 -15.16
N GLN A 15 6.41 -3.07 -15.04
CA GLN A 15 6.89 -2.03 -15.93
C GLN A 15 8.40 -1.80 -15.79
N MET A 16 8.93 -1.90 -14.57
CA MET A 16 10.37 -1.85 -14.31
C MET A 16 10.97 -3.24 -14.57
N LYS A 17 11.97 -3.27 -15.45
CA LYS A 17 12.69 -4.49 -15.84
C LYS A 17 14.19 -4.28 -15.59
N PRO A 18 14.69 -4.62 -14.39
CA PRO A 18 16.11 -4.49 -14.08
C PRO A 18 16.95 -5.36 -15.01
N PRO A 19 18.17 -4.91 -15.41
CA PRO A 19 19.09 -5.77 -16.15
C PRO A 19 19.54 -6.95 -15.29
N LEU A 20 19.71 -8.12 -15.93
CA LEU A 20 20.23 -9.32 -15.27
C LEU A 20 21.76 -9.34 -15.24
N PRO A 21 22.36 -9.82 -14.13
CA PRO A 21 21.76 -10.27 -12.88
C PRO A 21 21.40 -9.12 -11.95
N PHE A 22 20.33 -9.26 -11.13
CA PHE A 22 20.00 -8.30 -10.08
C PHE A 22 19.57 -8.98 -8.79
N VAL A 23 19.71 -8.30 -7.65
CA VAL A 23 19.17 -8.71 -6.36
C VAL A 23 17.78 -8.10 -6.24
N PRO A 24 16.70 -8.88 -6.05
CA PRO A 24 15.36 -8.35 -5.88
C PRO A 24 15.17 -7.66 -4.51
N GLY A 25 13.95 -7.14 -4.29
CA GLY A 25 13.58 -6.41 -3.08
C GLY A 25 13.69 -4.90 -3.26
N SER A 26 12.54 -4.25 -3.41
CA SER A 26 12.46 -2.81 -3.71
C SER A 26 12.62 -1.93 -2.48
N GLU A 27 12.24 -2.44 -1.29
CA GLU A 27 12.13 -1.68 -0.05
C GLU A 27 12.85 -2.41 1.09
N TYR A 28 13.65 -1.68 1.86
CA TYR A 28 14.45 -2.24 2.94
C TYR A 28 14.85 -1.18 3.97
N ALA A 29 15.30 -1.63 5.15
CA ALA A 29 15.91 -0.81 6.18
C ALA A 29 17.19 -1.46 6.67
N GLY A 30 18.09 -0.67 7.21
CA GLY A 30 19.38 -1.15 7.71
C GLY A 30 20.25 -0.03 8.25
N VAL A 31 21.53 -0.33 8.40
CA VAL A 31 22.52 0.59 8.92
C VAL A 31 23.48 0.99 7.80
N VAL A 32 23.80 2.27 7.69
CA VAL A 32 24.78 2.79 6.74
C VAL A 32 26.17 2.23 7.10
N ALA A 33 26.72 1.38 6.23
CA ALA A 33 28.04 0.79 6.42
C ALA A 33 29.16 1.67 5.85
N ALA A 34 28.89 2.36 4.74
CA ALA A 34 29.82 3.31 4.10
C ALA A 34 29.01 4.38 3.35
N VAL A 35 29.63 5.52 3.10
CA VAL A 35 29.09 6.59 2.24
C VAL A 35 30.06 6.90 1.12
N GLY A 36 29.53 7.20 -0.07
CA GLY A 36 30.34 7.64 -1.21
C GLY A 36 30.73 9.09 -1.11
N ASP A 37 31.64 9.51 -2.00
CA ASP A 37 32.12 10.89 -2.08
C ASP A 37 30.98 11.88 -2.29
N GLY A 38 31.01 13.01 -1.55
CA GLY A 38 30.00 14.07 -1.66
C GLY A 38 28.71 13.81 -0.91
N VAL A 39 28.50 12.66 -0.28
CA VAL A 39 27.34 12.40 0.58
C VAL A 39 27.52 13.09 1.93
N THR A 40 26.73 14.11 2.21
CA THR A 40 26.84 14.93 3.43
C THR A 40 25.69 14.76 4.42
N HIS A 41 24.56 14.19 3.98
CA HIS A 41 23.33 14.07 4.78
C HIS A 41 23.17 12.71 5.46
N LEU A 42 24.06 11.74 5.18
CA LEU A 42 24.10 10.43 5.83
C LEU A 42 25.46 10.20 6.50
N LYS A 43 25.46 9.38 7.55
CA LYS A 43 26.67 9.02 8.31
C LYS A 43 26.74 7.51 8.50
N VAL A 44 27.96 6.96 8.51
CA VAL A 44 28.20 5.56 8.90
C VAL A 44 27.62 5.31 10.30
N GLY A 45 26.96 4.17 10.48
CA GLY A 45 26.25 3.80 11.70
C GLY A 45 24.81 4.34 11.81
N GLN A 46 24.37 5.18 10.87
CA GLN A 46 23.00 5.72 10.89
C GLN A 46 21.98 4.70 10.42
N ASN A 47 20.83 4.59 11.10
CA ASN A 47 19.70 3.80 10.68
C ASN A 47 18.94 4.49 9.55
N VAL A 48 18.62 3.75 8.50
CA VAL A 48 17.95 4.28 7.30
C VAL A 48 16.89 3.30 6.79
N ALA A 49 15.86 3.84 6.15
CA ALA A 49 14.98 3.10 5.23
C ALA A 49 15.28 3.54 3.80
N CYS A 50 15.14 2.65 2.85
CA CYS A 50 15.38 2.93 1.44
C CYS A 50 14.33 2.24 0.56
N LEU A 51 13.95 2.92 -0.52
CA LEU A 51 13.18 2.35 -1.61
C LEU A 51 13.91 2.63 -2.93
N SER A 52 14.72 1.66 -3.36
CA SER A 52 15.57 1.77 -4.55
C SER A 52 15.06 0.97 -5.76
N GLY A 53 14.02 0.16 -5.56
CA GLY A 53 13.47 -0.72 -6.61
C GLY A 53 14.13 -2.11 -6.69
N THR A 54 15.37 -2.27 -6.24
CA THR A 54 16.12 -3.55 -6.19
C THR A 54 17.14 -3.51 -5.05
N GLY A 55 17.74 -4.66 -4.72
CA GLY A 55 18.87 -4.75 -3.78
C GLY A 55 18.49 -5.11 -2.35
N GLY A 56 17.21 -5.08 -1.99
CA GLY A 56 16.76 -5.23 -0.60
C GLY A 56 16.85 -6.65 -0.04
N PHE A 57 16.88 -7.69 -0.88
CA PHE A 57 17.01 -9.08 -0.42
C PHE A 57 18.48 -9.55 -0.47
N GLY A 58 19.35 -8.76 0.11
CA GLY A 58 20.76 -9.04 0.30
C GLY A 58 21.22 -8.59 1.68
N THR A 59 22.38 -9.08 2.10
CA THR A 59 23.00 -8.67 3.38
C THR A 59 23.54 -7.24 3.32
N HIS A 60 23.96 -6.80 2.14
CA HIS A 60 24.43 -5.45 1.84
C HIS A 60 23.92 -5.01 0.47
N THR A 61 23.71 -3.72 0.31
CA THR A 61 23.33 -3.14 -0.98
C THR A 61 23.96 -1.75 -1.14
N VAL A 62 24.11 -1.32 -2.38
CA VAL A 62 24.50 0.05 -2.72
C VAL A 62 23.25 0.76 -3.26
N ALA A 63 22.92 1.90 -2.69
CA ALA A 63 21.76 2.70 -3.07
C ALA A 63 22.14 4.17 -3.27
N PRO A 64 21.45 4.90 -4.15
CA PRO A 64 21.58 6.36 -4.19
C PRO A 64 21.23 6.97 -2.83
N ALA A 65 22.13 7.79 -2.29
CA ALA A 65 21.94 8.39 -0.97
C ALA A 65 20.64 9.21 -0.85
N ALA A 66 20.20 9.81 -1.96
CA ALA A 66 18.93 10.56 -2.02
C ALA A 66 17.67 9.70 -1.82
N LEU A 67 17.77 8.38 -1.96
CA LEU A 67 16.65 7.43 -1.72
C LEU A 67 16.70 6.84 -0.31
N CYS A 68 17.72 7.15 0.48
CA CYS A 68 17.88 6.66 1.84
C CYS A 68 17.36 7.71 2.82
N MET A 69 16.34 7.35 3.58
CA MET A 69 15.74 8.20 4.60
C MET A 69 16.29 7.84 5.98
N PRO A 70 16.90 8.80 6.71
CA PRO A 70 17.23 8.60 8.11
C PRO A 70 16.00 8.23 8.93
N LEU A 71 16.14 7.20 9.78
CA LEU A 71 15.08 6.79 10.67
C LEU A 71 15.10 7.63 11.96
N PRO A 72 13.94 8.12 12.43
CA PRO A 72 13.80 8.69 13.75
C PRO A 72 14.10 7.66 14.84
N ASP A 73 14.49 8.12 16.02
CA ASP A 73 14.63 7.28 17.19
C ASP A 73 13.34 6.53 17.51
N GLY A 74 13.48 5.25 17.85
CA GLY A 74 12.33 4.38 18.15
C GLY A 74 11.65 3.75 16.93
N PHE A 75 12.04 4.08 15.71
CA PHE A 75 11.54 3.42 14.51
C PHE A 75 12.28 2.09 14.30
N SER A 76 11.61 0.95 14.49
CA SER A 76 12.23 -0.37 14.30
C SER A 76 12.60 -0.61 12.83
N HIS A 77 13.69 -1.35 12.57
CA HIS A 77 14.05 -1.73 11.20
C HIS A 77 12.96 -2.56 10.51
N VAL A 78 12.23 -3.39 11.26
CA VAL A 78 11.13 -4.20 10.71
C VAL A 78 9.99 -3.31 10.22
N ASP A 79 9.55 -2.37 11.05
CA ASP A 79 8.50 -1.41 10.64
C ASP A 79 9.00 -0.54 9.48
N ALA A 80 10.23 -0.02 9.56
CA ALA A 80 10.82 0.84 8.53
C ALA A 80 10.95 0.16 7.17
N ALA A 81 11.35 -1.13 7.16
CA ALA A 81 11.42 -1.92 5.93
C ALA A 81 10.04 -2.20 5.30
N ALA A 82 8.95 -2.03 6.03
CA ALA A 82 7.58 -2.27 5.58
C ALA A 82 6.74 -0.98 5.42
N PHE A 83 7.37 0.20 5.49
CA PHE A 83 6.65 1.46 5.67
C PHE A 83 6.45 2.24 4.37
N ILE A 84 7.54 2.46 3.61
CA ILE A 84 7.54 3.47 2.53
C ILE A 84 6.52 3.11 1.46
N MET A 85 6.59 1.92 0.88
CA MET A 85 5.76 1.54 -0.27
C MET A 85 4.27 1.63 0.05
N ILE A 86 3.85 1.06 1.18
CA ILE A 86 2.42 0.95 1.50
C ILE A 86 1.81 2.27 1.96
N TYR A 87 2.53 3.00 2.83
CA TYR A 87 1.99 4.26 3.35
C TYR A 87 2.07 5.39 2.35
N ALA A 88 3.18 5.53 1.63
CA ALA A 88 3.31 6.57 0.61
C ALA A 88 2.30 6.38 -0.53
N THR A 89 2.09 5.13 -0.99
CA THR A 89 1.06 4.83 -2.00
C THR A 89 -0.33 5.19 -1.49
N SER A 90 -0.68 4.76 -0.26
CA SER A 90 -2.02 4.96 0.29
C SER A 90 -2.28 6.42 0.68
N HIS A 91 -1.27 7.14 1.16
CA HIS A 91 -1.38 8.58 1.44
C HIS A 91 -1.58 9.37 0.13
N HIS A 92 -0.72 9.14 -0.87
CA HIS A 92 -0.89 9.75 -2.20
C HIS A 92 -2.30 9.47 -2.76
N ALA A 93 -2.80 8.24 -2.61
CA ALA A 93 -4.14 7.86 -3.05
C ALA A 93 -5.25 8.64 -2.34
N LEU A 94 -5.24 8.64 -1.01
CA LEU A 94 -6.36 9.16 -0.20
C LEU A 94 -6.29 10.66 0.01
N VAL A 95 -5.09 11.20 0.32
CA VAL A 95 -4.93 12.62 0.63
C VAL A 95 -4.83 13.45 -0.64
N ASP A 96 -3.92 13.11 -1.55
CA ASP A 96 -3.69 13.90 -2.76
C ASP A 96 -4.71 13.58 -3.86
N ARG A 97 -4.85 12.31 -4.26
CA ARG A 97 -5.68 11.95 -5.42
C ARG A 97 -7.18 11.99 -5.13
N ALA A 98 -7.60 11.43 -3.99
CA ALA A 98 -9.01 11.45 -3.60
C ALA A 98 -9.43 12.75 -2.90
N GLN A 99 -8.49 13.48 -2.29
CA GLN A 99 -8.80 14.63 -1.43
C GLN A 99 -9.86 14.26 -0.37
N LEU A 100 -9.62 13.11 0.30
CA LEU A 100 -10.53 12.53 1.27
C LEU A 100 -10.85 13.54 2.38
N GLN A 101 -12.13 13.66 2.74
CA GLN A 101 -12.61 14.54 3.79
C GLN A 101 -13.06 13.76 5.02
N ALA A 102 -12.96 14.37 6.18
CA ALA A 102 -13.52 13.80 7.41
C ALA A 102 -15.03 13.56 7.25
N GLY A 103 -15.49 12.40 7.74
CA GLY A 103 -16.91 11.99 7.65
C GLY A 103 -17.28 11.29 6.35
N GLU A 104 -16.45 11.30 5.31
CA GLU A 104 -16.66 10.50 4.10
C GLU A 104 -16.51 8.99 4.39
N THR A 105 -17.13 8.17 3.57
CA THR A 105 -17.04 6.71 3.64
C THR A 105 -16.07 6.19 2.58
N VAL A 106 -15.05 5.44 3.02
CA VAL A 106 -14.07 4.77 2.15
C VAL A 106 -14.34 3.27 2.13
N LEU A 107 -14.52 2.70 0.93
CA LEU A 107 -14.45 1.25 0.71
C LEU A 107 -13.02 0.88 0.33
N VAL A 108 -12.40 -0.01 1.08
CA VAL A 108 -11.07 -0.55 0.78
C VAL A 108 -11.20 -1.99 0.31
N LEU A 109 -10.88 -2.27 -0.96
CA LEU A 109 -10.79 -3.64 -1.50
C LEU A 109 -9.42 -4.24 -1.16
N GLY A 110 -9.35 -5.56 -0.96
CA GLY A 110 -8.10 -6.21 -0.56
C GLY A 110 -7.54 -5.66 0.76
N ALA A 111 -8.42 -5.31 1.66
CA ALA A 111 -8.19 -4.49 2.84
C ALA A 111 -7.14 -5.05 3.82
N ALA A 112 -6.97 -6.38 3.88
CA ALA A 112 -5.99 -7.04 4.73
C ALA A 112 -4.58 -7.13 4.13
N GLY A 113 -4.37 -6.69 2.88
CA GLY A 113 -3.05 -6.61 2.27
C GLY A 113 -2.28 -5.37 2.72
N GLY A 114 -0.98 -5.28 2.39
CA GLY A 114 -0.11 -4.18 2.86
C GLY A 114 -0.68 -2.79 2.59
N VAL A 115 -0.99 -2.45 1.33
CA VAL A 115 -1.57 -1.12 1.01
C VAL A 115 -2.99 -0.96 1.56
N GLY A 116 -3.75 -2.06 1.71
CA GLY A 116 -5.10 -2.04 2.29
C GLY A 116 -5.07 -1.68 3.78
N THR A 117 -4.18 -2.30 4.55
CA THR A 117 -4.01 -1.99 5.98
C THR A 117 -3.53 -0.56 6.20
N ALA A 118 -2.64 -0.06 5.34
CA ALA A 118 -2.22 1.33 5.36
C ALA A 118 -3.37 2.30 5.02
N ALA A 119 -4.18 1.96 4.01
CA ALA A 119 -5.34 2.78 3.61
C ALA A 119 -6.39 2.88 4.74
N ILE A 120 -6.67 1.78 5.46
CA ILE A 120 -7.56 1.80 6.63
C ILE A 120 -7.05 2.80 7.65
N GLN A 121 -5.79 2.68 8.06
CA GLN A 121 -5.21 3.52 9.12
C GLN A 121 -5.16 5.00 8.70
N ILE A 122 -4.77 5.30 7.48
CA ILE A 122 -4.74 6.67 6.94
C ILE A 122 -6.14 7.26 6.92
N ALA A 123 -7.13 6.53 6.36
CA ALA A 123 -8.52 7.00 6.32
C ALA A 123 -9.07 7.26 7.73
N LYS A 124 -8.75 6.40 8.70
CA LYS A 124 -9.12 6.61 10.11
C LYS A 124 -8.43 7.82 10.72
N ALA A 125 -7.15 8.04 10.44
CA ALA A 125 -6.40 9.21 10.89
C ALA A 125 -6.99 10.52 10.33
N MET A 126 -7.59 10.47 9.13
CA MET A 126 -8.31 11.59 8.49
C MET A 126 -9.76 11.76 8.96
N GLY A 127 -10.26 10.90 9.85
CA GLY A 127 -11.64 11.00 10.37
C GLY A 127 -12.71 10.42 9.44
N ALA A 128 -12.33 9.56 8.47
CA ALA A 128 -13.26 8.91 7.58
C ALA A 128 -13.87 7.64 8.21
N ARG A 129 -15.03 7.22 7.70
CA ARG A 129 -15.63 5.92 7.95
C ARG A 129 -15.05 4.90 6.97
N VAL A 130 -14.61 3.74 7.45
CA VAL A 130 -13.95 2.72 6.64
C VAL A 130 -14.76 1.44 6.59
N ILE A 131 -15.09 1.00 5.37
CA ILE A 131 -15.62 -0.33 5.06
C ILE A 131 -14.48 -1.14 4.43
N ALA A 132 -14.04 -2.20 5.11
CA ALA A 132 -12.94 -3.04 4.65
C ALA A 132 -13.47 -4.32 4.00
N ALA A 133 -13.11 -4.56 2.74
CA ALA A 133 -13.50 -5.78 2.02
C ALA A 133 -12.31 -6.74 1.88
N ALA A 134 -12.47 -7.97 2.38
CA ALA A 134 -11.43 -8.99 2.43
C ALA A 134 -11.96 -10.38 2.06
N SER A 135 -11.06 -11.38 1.88
CA SER A 135 -11.40 -12.70 1.35
C SER A 135 -11.69 -13.77 2.41
N SER A 136 -11.59 -13.44 3.69
CA SER A 136 -11.89 -14.38 4.79
C SER A 136 -12.32 -13.64 6.05
N ASP A 137 -12.97 -14.35 6.97
CA ASP A 137 -13.38 -13.79 8.26
C ASP A 137 -12.17 -13.38 9.12
N GLU A 138 -11.07 -14.13 9.05
CA GLU A 138 -9.82 -13.81 9.74
C GLU A 138 -9.25 -12.48 9.24
N LYS A 139 -9.23 -12.27 7.93
CA LYS A 139 -8.81 -11.01 7.31
C LYS A 139 -9.73 -9.85 7.67
N CYS A 140 -11.04 -10.09 7.75
CA CYS A 140 -12.02 -9.11 8.22
C CYS A 140 -11.76 -8.74 9.68
N ALA A 141 -11.49 -9.73 10.55
CA ALA A 141 -11.15 -9.50 11.95
C ALA A 141 -9.88 -8.64 12.10
N LEU A 142 -8.83 -8.91 11.30
CA LEU A 142 -7.65 -8.04 11.24
C LEU A 142 -8.03 -6.61 10.86
N CYS A 143 -8.84 -6.42 9.81
CA CYS A 143 -9.25 -5.08 9.38
C CYS A 143 -10.00 -4.32 10.49
N THR A 144 -10.86 -5.01 11.23
CA THR A 144 -11.56 -4.43 12.38
C THR A 144 -10.57 -4.03 13.49
N SER A 145 -9.58 -4.88 13.79
CA SER A 145 -8.59 -4.61 14.84
C SER A 145 -7.71 -3.39 14.57
N ILE A 146 -7.55 -3.01 13.30
CA ILE A 146 -6.77 -1.83 12.88
C ILE A 146 -7.62 -0.61 12.54
N GLY A 147 -8.94 -0.66 12.87
CA GLY A 147 -9.81 0.52 12.87
C GLY A 147 -10.90 0.56 11.79
N ALA A 148 -11.11 -0.50 11.00
CA ALA A 148 -12.25 -0.53 10.08
C ALA A 148 -13.58 -0.52 10.86
N ASP A 149 -14.53 0.32 10.43
CA ASP A 149 -15.85 0.48 11.06
C ASP A 149 -16.83 -0.63 10.67
N ALA A 150 -16.62 -1.23 9.50
CA ALA A 150 -17.38 -2.37 9.01
C ALA A 150 -16.53 -3.22 8.08
N THR A 151 -16.89 -4.49 7.92
CA THR A 151 -16.20 -5.41 7.03
C THR A 151 -17.15 -6.16 6.09
N ILE A 152 -16.62 -6.58 4.94
CA ILE A 152 -17.31 -7.44 3.96
C ILE A 152 -16.39 -8.60 3.64
N ASN A 153 -16.87 -9.84 3.86
CA ASN A 153 -16.19 -11.03 3.37
C ASN A 153 -16.72 -11.38 1.98
N TYR A 154 -16.06 -10.85 0.93
CA TYR A 154 -16.51 -11.03 -0.45
C TYR A 154 -16.38 -12.46 -0.99
N SER A 155 -15.84 -13.42 -0.23
CA SER A 155 -15.89 -14.84 -0.57
C SER A 155 -17.23 -15.50 -0.17
N LYS A 156 -18.00 -14.85 0.71
CA LYS A 156 -19.30 -15.32 1.22
C LYS A 156 -20.44 -14.39 0.83
N ASP A 157 -20.17 -13.08 0.83
CA ASP A 157 -21.16 -12.04 0.65
C ASP A 157 -21.19 -11.55 -0.80
N ASN A 158 -22.36 -11.15 -1.28
CA ASN A 158 -22.47 -10.36 -2.48
C ASN A 158 -21.95 -8.94 -2.18
N LEU A 159 -20.83 -8.56 -2.77
CA LEU A 159 -20.14 -7.29 -2.51
C LEU A 159 -21.07 -6.08 -2.66
N ARG A 160 -21.90 -6.06 -3.73
CA ARG A 160 -22.77 -4.94 -4.04
C ARG A 160 -23.90 -4.79 -3.02
N GLU A 161 -24.55 -5.88 -2.65
CA GLU A 161 -25.62 -5.86 -1.65
C GLU A 161 -25.09 -5.52 -0.26
N ALA A 162 -23.92 -6.03 0.10
CA ALA A 162 -23.25 -5.69 1.36
C ALA A 162 -22.91 -4.20 1.43
N ILE A 163 -22.32 -3.62 0.37
CA ILE A 163 -22.06 -2.18 0.29
C ILE A 163 -23.35 -1.39 0.45
N LYS A 164 -24.41 -1.75 -0.27
CA LYS A 164 -25.70 -1.08 -0.21
C LYS A 164 -26.26 -1.06 1.21
N THR A 165 -26.24 -2.19 1.90
CA THR A 165 -26.70 -2.33 3.28
C THR A 165 -25.88 -1.46 4.23
N LEU A 166 -24.55 -1.53 4.14
CA LEU A 166 -23.65 -0.81 5.04
C LEU A 166 -23.64 0.71 4.83
N THR A 167 -24.16 1.20 3.69
CA THR A 167 -24.19 2.62 3.34
C THR A 167 -25.60 3.20 3.21
N ASP A 168 -26.62 2.46 3.65
CA ASP A 168 -28.05 2.84 3.51
C ASP A 168 -28.41 3.22 2.06
N GLY A 169 -27.80 2.52 1.11
CA GLY A 169 -27.99 2.73 -0.33
C GLY A 169 -27.26 3.93 -0.94
N LYS A 170 -26.56 4.76 -0.15
CA LYS A 170 -25.82 5.95 -0.62
C LYS A 170 -24.55 5.57 -1.39
N GLY A 171 -23.88 4.49 -1.00
CA GLY A 171 -22.59 4.06 -1.51
C GLY A 171 -21.39 4.76 -0.83
N PRO A 172 -20.17 4.25 -1.02
CA PRO A 172 -18.95 4.88 -0.51
C PRO A 172 -18.56 6.11 -1.35
N ASP A 173 -18.06 7.15 -0.69
CA ASP A 173 -17.57 8.36 -1.34
C ASP A 173 -16.24 8.12 -2.06
N VAL A 174 -15.41 7.24 -1.50
CA VAL A 174 -14.13 6.82 -2.08
C VAL A 174 -14.04 5.30 -2.12
N ILE A 175 -13.58 4.75 -3.25
CA ILE A 175 -13.23 3.35 -3.39
C ILE A 175 -11.73 3.26 -3.62
N TYR A 176 -11.02 2.56 -2.73
CA TYR A 176 -9.59 2.28 -2.83
C TYR A 176 -9.41 0.86 -3.38
N ASP A 177 -8.99 0.74 -4.65
CA ASP A 177 -8.89 -0.57 -5.32
C ASP A 177 -7.47 -0.93 -5.75
N PRO A 178 -6.75 -1.76 -4.95
CA PRO A 178 -5.50 -2.40 -5.36
C PRO A 178 -5.70 -3.78 -6.00
N VAL A 179 -6.95 -4.25 -6.16
CA VAL A 179 -7.31 -5.63 -6.54
C VAL A 179 -7.68 -5.75 -8.00
N GLY A 180 -8.56 -4.88 -8.48
CA GLY A 180 -9.10 -4.92 -9.83
C GLY A 180 -9.97 -6.16 -10.10
N GLY A 181 -9.92 -6.67 -11.35
CA GLY A 181 -10.64 -7.87 -11.77
C GLY A 181 -12.14 -7.75 -11.59
N ASP A 182 -12.77 -8.87 -11.20
CA ASP A 182 -14.24 -9.00 -11.10
C ASP A 182 -14.87 -8.17 -9.98
N PHE A 183 -14.06 -7.62 -9.05
CA PHE A 183 -14.57 -6.76 -7.98
C PHE A 183 -14.74 -5.30 -8.42
N ALA A 184 -14.06 -4.86 -9.48
CA ALA A 184 -14.01 -3.46 -9.90
C ALA A 184 -15.40 -2.94 -10.31
N GLU A 185 -16.11 -3.62 -11.21
CA GLU A 185 -17.41 -3.14 -11.69
C GLU A 185 -18.50 -3.17 -10.61
N PRO A 186 -18.68 -4.25 -9.81
CA PRO A 186 -19.64 -4.25 -8.70
C PRO A 186 -19.36 -3.13 -7.69
N ALA A 187 -18.10 -2.88 -7.35
CA ALA A 187 -17.71 -1.78 -6.46
C ALA A 187 -18.05 -0.43 -7.09
N PHE A 188 -17.66 -0.19 -8.36
CA PHE A 188 -17.93 1.07 -9.05
C PHE A 188 -19.44 1.33 -9.21
N ARG A 189 -20.26 0.31 -9.48
CA ARG A 189 -21.72 0.43 -9.53
C ARG A 189 -22.32 0.86 -8.20
N SER A 190 -21.64 0.58 -7.10
CA SER A 190 -22.07 0.91 -5.74
C SER A 190 -21.60 2.28 -5.25
N ILE A 191 -20.76 2.97 -6.02
CA ILE A 191 -20.15 4.26 -5.62
C ILE A 191 -21.23 5.33 -5.39
N ALA A 192 -20.99 6.22 -4.44
CA ALA A 192 -21.83 7.38 -4.16
C ALA A 192 -21.87 8.35 -5.35
N TRP A 193 -22.86 9.22 -5.37
CA TRP A 193 -22.91 10.35 -6.29
C TRP A 193 -21.66 11.24 -6.14
N ARG A 194 -20.95 11.49 -7.25
CA ARG A 194 -19.67 12.23 -7.30
C ARG A 194 -18.53 11.55 -6.55
N GLY A 195 -18.61 10.25 -6.30
CA GLY A 195 -17.55 9.49 -5.65
C GLY A 195 -16.28 9.37 -6.51
N ARG A 196 -15.18 8.97 -5.88
CA ARG A 196 -13.86 8.78 -6.51
C ARG A 196 -13.45 7.33 -6.40
N TYR A 197 -13.21 6.69 -7.54
CA TYR A 197 -12.69 5.33 -7.63
C TYR A 197 -11.19 5.38 -7.90
N LEU A 198 -10.39 4.97 -6.94
CA LEU A 198 -8.93 5.02 -6.99
C LEU A 198 -8.38 3.72 -7.59
N VAL A 199 -7.77 3.82 -8.75
CA VAL A 199 -7.09 2.70 -9.41
C VAL A 199 -5.67 2.62 -8.87
N VAL A 200 -5.43 1.72 -7.91
CA VAL A 200 -4.15 1.56 -7.21
C VAL A 200 -3.34 0.39 -7.77
N GLY A 201 -4.02 -0.71 -8.15
CA GLY A 201 -3.35 -1.89 -8.68
C GLY A 201 -4.32 -2.97 -9.16
N PHE A 202 -3.74 -4.09 -9.60
CA PHE A 202 -4.46 -5.21 -10.21
C PHE A 202 -3.99 -6.55 -9.61
N ALA A 203 -4.01 -6.67 -8.28
CA ALA A 203 -3.51 -7.84 -7.58
C ALA A 203 -4.29 -9.13 -7.90
N SER A 204 -5.51 -9.04 -8.43
CA SER A 204 -6.26 -10.19 -8.95
C SER A 204 -5.71 -10.73 -10.28
N GLY A 205 -4.92 -9.92 -11.00
CA GLY A 205 -4.30 -10.23 -12.30
C GLY A 205 -5.01 -9.54 -13.48
N PRO A 206 -6.28 -9.82 -13.79
CA PRO A 206 -6.96 -9.17 -14.90
C PRO A 206 -7.18 -7.67 -14.68
N ILE A 207 -6.88 -6.87 -15.70
CA ILE A 207 -7.21 -5.44 -15.72
C ILE A 207 -8.68 -5.30 -16.11
N PRO A 208 -9.53 -4.66 -15.27
CA PRO A 208 -10.95 -4.55 -15.56
C PRO A 208 -11.23 -3.56 -16.69
N ALA A 209 -12.29 -3.82 -17.45
CA ALA A 209 -12.84 -2.91 -18.45
C ALA A 209 -14.17 -2.37 -17.90
N LEU A 210 -14.19 -1.12 -17.45
CA LEU A 210 -15.40 -0.48 -16.94
C LEU A 210 -16.14 0.25 -18.07
N PRO A 211 -17.47 0.06 -18.21
CA PRO A 211 -18.29 0.85 -19.11
C PRO A 211 -18.31 2.33 -18.70
N PHE A 212 -17.87 3.25 -19.57
CA PHE A 212 -17.78 4.69 -19.25
C PHE A 212 -19.13 5.35 -18.88
N ASN A 213 -20.25 4.79 -19.34
CA ASN A 213 -21.56 5.29 -18.95
C ASN A 213 -21.83 5.19 -17.43
N LEU A 214 -21.13 4.31 -16.71
CA LEU A 214 -21.26 4.22 -15.26
C LEU A 214 -20.73 5.49 -14.58
N ALA A 215 -19.60 6.03 -15.05
CA ALA A 215 -19.05 7.28 -14.53
C ALA A 215 -20.01 8.44 -14.80
N LEU A 216 -20.59 8.54 -16.03
CA LEU A 216 -21.61 9.54 -16.37
C LEU A 216 -22.82 9.47 -15.44
N LEU A 217 -23.39 8.27 -15.24
CA LEU A 217 -24.62 8.10 -14.45
C LEU A 217 -24.44 8.40 -12.96
N LYS A 218 -23.23 8.26 -12.45
CA LYS A 218 -22.87 8.53 -11.05
C LYS A 218 -22.23 9.90 -10.84
N GLY A 219 -21.91 10.64 -11.91
CA GLY A 219 -21.07 11.84 -11.83
C GLY A 219 -19.72 11.54 -11.17
N ALA A 220 -19.28 10.28 -11.17
CA ALA A 220 -18.12 9.79 -10.45
C ALA A 220 -16.84 9.92 -11.28
N SER A 221 -15.71 9.96 -10.57
CA SER A 221 -14.38 10.02 -11.18
C SER A 221 -13.66 8.67 -11.06
N ILE A 222 -12.92 8.28 -12.10
CA ILE A 222 -11.93 7.21 -12.07
C ILE A 222 -10.57 7.89 -11.99
N VAL A 223 -9.82 7.64 -10.91
CA VAL A 223 -8.60 8.37 -10.55
C VAL A 223 -7.42 7.41 -10.49
N GLY A 224 -6.42 7.63 -11.34
CA GLY A 224 -5.18 6.87 -11.33
C GLY A 224 -4.31 7.22 -10.13
N VAL A 225 -3.71 6.19 -9.53
CA VAL A 225 -2.77 6.31 -8.41
C VAL A 225 -1.45 5.67 -8.81
N PHE A 226 -0.43 6.50 -9.07
CA PHE A 226 0.91 6.02 -9.41
C PHE A 226 1.97 6.80 -8.61
N TRP A 227 2.07 6.46 -7.32
CA TRP A 227 2.98 7.14 -6.40
C TRP A 227 4.44 7.12 -6.87
N GLY A 228 4.94 6.02 -7.45
CA GLY A 228 6.34 5.95 -7.89
C GLY A 228 6.71 7.00 -8.94
N ASP A 229 5.78 7.40 -9.80
CA ASP A 229 5.99 8.46 -10.79
C ASP A 229 5.78 9.84 -10.17
N PHE A 230 4.80 9.99 -9.28
CA PHE A 230 4.62 11.20 -8.48
C PHE A 230 5.88 11.56 -7.69
N ALA A 231 6.49 10.60 -7.00
CA ALA A 231 7.71 10.82 -6.22
C ALA A 231 8.89 11.34 -7.07
N LYS A 232 8.97 10.93 -8.33
CA LYS A 232 9.98 11.39 -9.28
C LYS A 232 9.68 12.78 -9.85
N ARG A 233 8.42 13.05 -10.19
CA ARG A 233 8.00 14.31 -10.82
C ARG A 233 7.83 15.45 -9.83
N GLU A 234 7.42 15.12 -8.62
CA GLU A 234 7.09 16.08 -7.55
C GLU A 234 7.86 15.79 -6.26
N PRO A 235 9.21 15.79 -6.29
CA PRO A 235 10.04 15.34 -5.16
C PRO A 235 9.84 16.19 -3.89
N LYS A 236 9.50 17.47 -4.02
CA LYS A 236 9.22 18.33 -2.85
C LYS A 236 7.91 17.95 -2.17
N ALA A 237 6.85 17.69 -2.94
CA ALA A 237 5.56 17.25 -2.41
C ALA A 237 5.69 15.85 -1.78
N ASN A 238 6.43 14.94 -2.43
CA ASN A 238 6.74 13.62 -1.86
C ASN A 238 7.51 13.74 -0.54
N ALA A 239 8.50 14.62 -0.43
CA ALA A 239 9.24 14.82 0.81
C ALA A 239 8.35 15.34 1.95
N ALA A 240 7.44 16.29 1.66
CA ALA A 240 6.46 16.79 2.63
C ALA A 240 5.52 15.67 3.11
N MET A 241 4.99 14.87 2.18
CA MET A 241 4.16 13.70 2.48
C MET A 241 4.89 12.69 3.38
N MET A 242 6.16 12.37 3.08
CA MET A 242 6.96 11.45 3.90
C MET A 242 7.20 12.01 5.31
N GLY A 243 7.38 13.33 5.43
CA GLY A 243 7.48 14.01 6.73
C GLY A 243 6.19 13.88 7.55
N GLU A 244 5.02 14.06 6.93
CA GLU A 244 3.72 13.88 7.58
C GLU A 244 3.51 12.42 8.03
N LEU A 245 3.81 11.46 7.18
CA LEU A 245 3.73 10.03 7.52
C LEU A 245 4.64 9.66 8.69
N ALA A 246 5.87 10.20 8.74
CA ALA A 246 6.77 10.01 9.87
C ALA A 246 6.20 10.58 11.17
N GLN A 247 5.54 11.75 11.12
CA GLN A 247 4.85 12.34 12.27
C GLN A 247 3.66 11.47 12.72
N TRP A 248 2.85 10.95 11.80
CA TRP A 248 1.73 10.06 12.14
C TRP A 248 2.20 8.75 12.78
N TYR A 249 3.31 8.20 12.30
CA TYR A 249 3.94 7.04 12.92
C TYR A 249 4.40 7.36 14.35
N ALA A 250 5.13 8.46 14.55
CA ALA A 250 5.60 8.90 15.87
C ALA A 250 4.45 9.17 16.86
N GLN A 251 3.28 9.62 16.34
CA GLN A 251 2.05 9.82 17.13
C GLN A 251 1.28 8.52 17.38
N GLY A 252 1.72 7.38 16.84
CA GLY A 252 1.03 6.10 16.96
C GLY A 252 -0.28 6.00 16.16
N LYS A 253 -0.54 6.95 15.24
CA LYS A 253 -1.73 6.94 14.38
C LYS A 253 -1.68 5.87 13.30
N ILE A 254 -0.48 5.54 12.82
CA ILE A 254 -0.22 4.53 11.81
C ILE A 254 0.94 3.65 12.25
N LYS A 255 0.84 2.36 11.97
CA LYS A 255 1.91 1.38 12.22
C LYS A 255 1.79 0.22 11.24
N PRO A 256 2.88 -0.21 10.56
CA PRO A 256 2.83 -1.36 9.67
C PRO A 256 2.28 -2.61 10.35
N VAL A 257 1.34 -3.26 9.69
CA VAL A 257 0.86 -4.58 10.09
C VAL A 257 1.83 -5.61 9.52
N ILE A 258 2.57 -6.27 10.40
CA ILE A 258 3.53 -7.30 10.02
C ILE A 258 2.86 -8.66 10.15
N ASP A 259 2.67 -9.38 9.05
CA ASP A 259 2.19 -10.76 9.05
C ASP A 259 3.22 -11.65 9.74
N ARG A 260 4.44 -11.61 9.26
CA ARG A 260 5.58 -12.31 9.88
C ARG A 260 6.92 -11.78 9.41
N THR A 261 7.97 -12.07 10.20
CA THR A 261 9.36 -11.97 9.78
C THR A 261 9.85 -13.36 9.36
N MET A 262 10.68 -13.42 8.32
CA MET A 262 11.26 -14.67 7.82
C MET A 262 12.76 -14.50 7.57
N PRO A 263 13.58 -15.52 7.82
CA PRO A 263 15.00 -15.48 7.45
C PRO A 263 15.18 -15.28 5.94
N MET A 264 16.24 -14.58 5.52
CA MET A 264 16.52 -14.35 4.10
C MET A 264 16.61 -15.66 3.29
N ALA A 265 17.09 -16.75 3.90
CA ALA A 265 17.14 -18.06 3.26
C ALA A 265 15.77 -18.62 2.86
N GLU A 266 14.68 -18.14 3.47
CA GLU A 266 13.31 -18.55 3.18
C GLU A 266 12.61 -17.65 2.16
N LEU A 267 13.35 -16.78 1.47
CA LEU A 267 12.79 -15.86 0.47
C LEU A 267 11.91 -16.57 -0.60
N PRO A 268 12.26 -17.77 -1.13
CA PRO A 268 11.36 -18.48 -2.03
C PRO A 268 10.00 -18.84 -1.41
N ALA A 269 9.98 -19.22 -0.12
CA ALA A 269 8.73 -19.51 0.60
C ALA A 269 7.90 -18.23 0.83
N ALA A 270 8.56 -17.08 1.10
CA ALA A 270 7.89 -15.78 1.21
C ALA A 270 7.21 -15.38 -0.11
N TYR A 271 7.86 -15.56 -1.25
CA TYR A 271 7.25 -15.35 -2.57
C TYR A 271 6.05 -16.27 -2.82
N ALA A 272 6.18 -17.55 -2.49
CA ALA A 272 5.07 -18.51 -2.62
C ALA A 272 3.87 -18.11 -1.73
N HIS A 273 4.12 -17.70 -0.49
CA HIS A 273 3.08 -17.23 0.43
C HIS A 273 2.39 -15.95 -0.07
N MET A 274 3.15 -15.01 -0.62
CA MET A 274 2.56 -13.83 -1.26
C MET A 274 1.74 -14.21 -2.50
N GLY A 275 2.24 -15.10 -3.34
CA GLY A 275 1.55 -15.59 -4.54
C GLY A 275 0.24 -16.32 -4.25
N SER A 276 0.14 -17.00 -3.11
CA SER A 276 -1.10 -17.67 -2.65
C SER A 276 -2.16 -16.70 -2.10
N ARG A 277 -1.85 -15.40 -1.99
CA ARG A 277 -2.71 -14.38 -1.38
C ARG A 277 -3.00 -14.63 0.10
N GLY A 278 -2.12 -15.39 0.78
CA GLY A 278 -2.24 -15.72 2.20
C GLY A 278 -1.84 -14.58 3.14
N VAL A 279 -1.03 -13.64 2.66
CA VAL A 279 -0.43 -12.56 3.46
C VAL A 279 -1.47 -11.63 4.06
N MET A 280 -1.31 -11.31 5.34
CA MET A 280 -2.09 -10.32 6.09
C MET A 280 -1.19 -9.18 6.56
N GLY A 281 -1.15 -8.09 5.80
CA GLY A 281 -0.19 -7.00 6.00
C GLY A 281 1.08 -7.19 5.20
N LYS A 282 2.25 -7.23 5.87
CA LYS A 282 3.58 -7.26 5.25
C LYS A 282 4.43 -8.44 5.70
N LEU A 283 5.14 -9.03 4.74
CA LEU A 283 6.24 -9.97 5.00
C LEU A 283 7.57 -9.21 5.07
N VAL A 284 8.34 -9.42 6.12
CA VAL A 284 9.67 -8.80 6.27
C VAL A 284 10.74 -9.89 6.31
N MET A 285 11.69 -9.81 5.36
CA MET A 285 12.86 -10.67 5.36
C MET A 285 13.91 -10.08 6.30
N VAL A 286 14.54 -10.92 7.11
CA VAL A 286 15.58 -10.53 8.07
C VAL A 286 16.85 -11.37 7.86
N ASN A 287 18.01 -10.76 8.10
CA ASN A 287 19.33 -11.42 8.07
C ASN A 287 19.65 -12.06 9.41
#